data_978598b36b66d6327fb37d8f625bccb9
#
_entry.id   978598b36b66d6327fb37d8f625bccb9
#
_cell.length_a   1.000
_cell.length_b   1.000
_cell.length_c   1.000
_cell.angle_alpha   90.00
_cell.angle_beta   90.00
_cell.angle_gamma   90.00
#
_symmetry.space_group_name_H-M   'P 1'
#
loop_
_entity.id
_entity.type
_entity.pdbx_description
1 polymer ?
#
loop_
_entity_poly.entity_id
_entity_poly.type
_entity_poly.pdbx_seq_one_letter_code
_entity_poly.pdbx_strand_id
1 'polypeptide(L)'
;MSKSIKLNAFYKSVLSALNIIFPLITAPYVARILSVDGFTEYNKAISIISWFTPFAVFGVYTYGMRTVSQIKNDKKKVSALFTKLFTFNIFTSALVTAAYVIMVLLVPAFLKYRNIYLILASQIFFVCF
;
A
#
# COMPACT_ATOMS: atom_id res chain seq x y z
N MET A 1 -18.50 27.56 -3.63
CA MET A 1 -18.26 26.12 -3.88
C MET A 1 -17.24 25.82 -4.99
N SER A 2 -17.13 26.62 -6.05
CA SER A 2 -16.21 26.34 -7.19
C SER A 2 -14.71 26.46 -6.85
N LYS A 3 -14.33 27.34 -5.92
CA LYS A 3 -12.92 27.54 -5.54
C LYS A 3 -12.30 26.33 -4.84
N SER A 4 -13.08 25.61 -4.04
CA SER A 4 -12.65 24.37 -3.36
C SER A 4 -12.41 23.21 -4.31
N ILE A 5 -13.23 23.08 -5.36
CA ILE A 5 -13.09 21.99 -6.36
C ILE A 5 -11.84 22.19 -7.22
N LYS A 6 -11.58 23.42 -7.65
CA LYS A 6 -10.35 23.75 -8.43
C LYS A 6 -9.08 23.52 -7.62
N LEU A 7 -9.09 23.90 -6.34
CA LEU A 7 -7.98 23.69 -5.44
C LEU A 7 -7.71 22.19 -5.20
N ASN A 8 -8.75 21.42 -4.95
CA ASN A 8 -8.64 19.95 -4.79
C ASN A 8 -8.16 19.25 -6.07
N ALA A 9 -8.61 19.71 -7.24
CA ALA A 9 -8.14 19.19 -8.52
C ALA A 9 -6.64 19.50 -8.72
N PHE A 10 -6.21 20.72 -8.39
CA PHE A 10 -4.80 21.12 -8.46
C PHE A 10 -3.92 20.25 -7.54
N TYR A 11 -4.30 20.07 -6.28
CA TYR A 11 -3.56 19.21 -5.35
C TYR A 11 -3.49 17.75 -5.83
N LYS A 12 -4.58 17.21 -6.37
CA LYS A 12 -4.56 15.86 -6.94
C LYS A 12 -3.64 15.76 -8.15
N SER A 13 -3.63 16.78 -9.02
CA SER A 13 -2.72 16.79 -10.17
C SER A 13 -1.26 16.86 -9.75
N VAL A 14 -0.93 17.70 -8.77
CA VAL A 14 0.43 17.77 -8.21
C VAL A 14 0.83 16.45 -7.56
N LEU A 15 -0.05 15.84 -6.77
CA LEU A 15 0.21 14.54 -6.15
C LEU A 15 0.42 13.45 -7.19
N SER A 16 -0.39 13.42 -8.27
CA SER A 16 -0.24 12.47 -9.37
C SER A 16 1.08 12.68 -10.11
N ALA A 17 1.48 13.93 -10.36
CA ALA A 17 2.76 14.24 -10.99
C ALA A 17 3.93 13.77 -10.12
N LEU A 18 3.89 14.01 -8.81
CA LEU A 18 4.92 13.55 -7.87
C LEU A 18 5.01 12.02 -7.83
N ASN A 19 3.87 11.32 -7.87
CA ASN A 19 3.84 9.86 -7.92
C ASN A 19 4.47 9.26 -9.18
N ILE A 20 4.55 10.03 -10.25
CA ILE A 20 5.23 9.62 -11.51
C ILE A 20 6.71 10.04 -11.49
N ILE A 21 6.98 11.28 -11.09
CA ILE A 21 8.34 11.86 -11.10
C ILE A 21 9.23 11.18 -10.07
N PHE A 22 8.69 10.89 -8.87
CA PHE A 22 9.48 10.29 -7.80
C PHE A 22 10.06 8.92 -8.16
N PRO A 23 9.29 7.93 -8.68
CA PRO A 23 9.86 6.68 -9.17
C PRO A 23 10.80 6.85 -10.36
N LEU A 24 10.53 7.82 -11.25
CA LEU A 24 11.36 8.08 -12.41
C LEU A 24 12.79 8.53 -12.01
N ILE A 25 12.92 9.28 -10.93
CA ILE A 25 14.21 9.72 -10.41
C ILE A 25 14.85 8.63 -9.54
N THR A 26 14.06 7.99 -8.67
CA THR A 26 14.59 7.01 -7.72
C THR A 26 14.98 5.68 -8.37
N ALA A 27 14.29 5.23 -9.41
CA ALA A 27 14.60 3.96 -10.06
C ALA A 27 16.03 3.90 -10.66
N PRO A 28 16.49 4.87 -11.46
CA PRO A 28 17.85 4.85 -11.97
C PRO A 28 18.91 5.06 -10.89
N TYR A 29 18.60 5.82 -9.84
CA TYR A 29 19.49 5.99 -8.71
C TYR A 29 19.69 4.67 -7.94
N VAL A 30 18.58 4.00 -7.62
CA VAL A 30 18.60 2.69 -6.94
C VAL A 30 19.30 1.64 -7.80
N ALA A 31 19.05 1.63 -9.13
CA ALA A 31 19.69 0.70 -10.06
C ALA A 31 21.21 0.88 -10.14
N ARG A 32 21.72 2.09 -9.89
CA ARG A 32 23.18 2.37 -9.86
C ARG A 32 23.83 1.92 -8.56
N ILE A 33 23.12 2.00 -7.44
CA ILE A 33 23.67 1.65 -6.11
C ILE A 33 23.54 0.15 -5.84
N LEU A 34 22.39 -0.44 -6.18
CA LEU A 34 22.23 -1.87 -6.11
C LEU A 34 22.93 -2.55 -7.30
N SER A 35 23.66 -3.63 -7.03
CA SER A 35 24.13 -4.51 -8.10
C SER A 35 22.94 -5.01 -8.93
N VAL A 36 23.20 -5.46 -10.15
CA VAL A 36 22.16 -6.01 -11.06
C VAL A 36 21.35 -7.11 -10.34
N ASP A 37 22.02 -7.96 -9.56
CA ASP A 37 21.37 -9.01 -8.78
C ASP A 37 20.46 -8.44 -7.68
N GLY A 38 20.92 -7.43 -6.94
CA GLY A 38 20.12 -6.79 -5.89
C GLY A 38 18.89 -6.07 -6.43
N PHE A 39 19.02 -5.41 -7.59
CA PHE A 39 17.90 -4.74 -8.25
C PHE A 39 16.87 -5.76 -8.79
N THR A 40 17.34 -6.89 -9.31
CA THR A 40 16.49 -7.99 -9.77
C THR A 40 15.69 -8.58 -8.61
N GLU A 41 16.33 -8.84 -7.48
CA GLU A 41 15.65 -9.38 -6.29
C GLU A 41 14.67 -8.37 -5.66
N TYR A 42 14.99 -7.08 -5.68
CA TYR A 42 14.07 -6.03 -5.28
C TYR A 42 12.80 -6.01 -6.13
N ASN A 43 12.94 -6.08 -7.47
CA ASN A 43 11.79 -6.12 -8.37
C ASN A 43 10.95 -7.40 -8.21
N LYS A 44 11.58 -8.55 -7.97
CA LYS A 44 10.86 -9.79 -7.63
C LYS A 44 10.07 -9.64 -6.34
N ALA A 45 10.67 -9.06 -5.29
CA ALA A 45 9.99 -8.83 -4.03
C ALA A 45 8.76 -7.92 -4.19
N ILE A 46 8.89 -6.80 -4.92
CA ILE A 46 7.75 -5.90 -5.22
C ILE A 46 6.68 -6.63 -6.02
N SER A 47 7.05 -7.44 -7.01
CA SER A 47 6.08 -8.21 -7.79
C SER A 47 5.27 -9.15 -6.90
N ILE A 48 5.92 -9.87 -5.99
CA ILE A 48 5.26 -10.76 -5.05
C ILE A 48 4.33 -9.96 -4.12
N ILE A 49 4.80 -8.84 -3.55
CA ILE A 49 3.99 -7.95 -2.69
C ILE A 49 2.75 -7.46 -3.42
N SER A 50 2.87 -7.12 -4.70
CA SER A 50 1.74 -6.67 -5.52
C SER A 50 0.62 -7.72 -5.63
N TRP A 51 0.93 -9.00 -5.48
CA TRP A 51 -0.08 -10.06 -5.40
C TRP A 51 -0.79 -10.10 -4.02
N PHE A 52 -0.08 -9.77 -2.95
CA PHE A 52 -0.64 -9.76 -1.59
C PHE A 52 -1.43 -8.48 -1.28
N THR A 53 -1.06 -7.35 -1.87
CA THR A 53 -1.68 -6.04 -1.62
C THR A 53 -3.21 -6.02 -1.81
N PRO A 54 -3.81 -6.57 -2.88
CA PRO A 54 -5.26 -6.60 -3.04
C PRO A 54 -5.98 -7.33 -1.91
N PHE A 55 -5.37 -8.38 -1.37
CA PHE A 55 -5.92 -9.13 -0.24
C PHE A 55 -5.83 -8.35 1.07
N ALA A 56 -4.77 -7.56 1.25
CA ALA A 56 -4.60 -6.71 2.43
C ALA A 56 -5.63 -5.58 2.48
N VAL A 57 -5.91 -4.94 1.36
CA VAL A 57 -6.89 -3.83 1.26
C VAL A 57 -8.33 -4.33 1.22
N PHE A 58 -8.59 -5.52 0.70
CA PHE A 58 -9.86 -6.26 0.63
C PHE A 58 -11.11 -5.40 0.34
N GLY A 59 -10.98 -4.44 -0.58
CA GLY A 59 -12.10 -3.58 -0.98
C GLY A 59 -12.64 -2.62 0.08
N VAL A 60 -11.99 -2.50 1.24
CA VAL A 60 -12.39 -1.63 2.36
C VAL A 60 -12.55 -0.17 1.89
N TYR A 61 -11.65 0.29 1.03
CA TYR A 61 -11.72 1.64 0.47
C TYR A 61 -13.01 1.88 -0.33
N THR A 62 -13.34 0.96 -1.24
CA THR A 62 -14.54 1.09 -2.11
C THR A 62 -15.82 0.98 -1.30
N TYR A 63 -15.88 0.06 -0.35
CA TYR A 63 -17.02 -0.08 0.56
C TYR A 63 -17.17 1.14 1.47
N GLY A 64 -16.07 1.61 2.06
CA GLY A 64 -16.03 2.79 2.92
C GLY A 64 -16.55 4.03 2.20
N MET A 65 -16.05 4.32 0.99
CA MET A 65 -16.48 5.45 0.19
C MET A 65 -17.98 5.43 -0.13
N ARG A 66 -18.52 4.28 -0.49
CA ARG A 66 -19.96 4.12 -0.77
C ARG A 66 -20.81 4.36 0.47
N THR A 67 -20.44 3.72 1.59
CA THR A 67 -21.24 3.79 2.81
C THR A 67 -21.15 5.16 3.47
N VAL A 68 -19.98 5.79 3.49
CA VAL A 68 -19.82 7.15 4.02
C VAL A 68 -20.65 8.15 3.23
N SER A 69 -20.73 8.03 1.90
CA SER A 69 -21.54 8.93 1.08
C SER A 69 -23.04 8.83 1.38
N GLN A 70 -23.52 7.67 1.83
CA GLN A 70 -24.92 7.46 2.24
C GLN A 70 -25.24 8.04 3.61
N ILE A 71 -24.30 7.99 4.56
CA ILE A 71 -24.52 8.37 5.97
C ILE A 71 -23.80 9.66 6.38
N LYS A 72 -23.29 10.43 5.39
CA LYS A 72 -22.48 11.65 5.62
C LYS A 72 -23.09 12.70 6.56
N ASN A 73 -24.41 12.70 6.71
CA ASN A 73 -25.13 13.65 7.55
C ASN A 73 -25.15 13.24 9.03
N ASP A 74 -24.80 12.01 9.36
CA ASP A 74 -24.79 11.50 10.74
C ASP A 74 -23.35 11.22 11.18
N LYS A 75 -22.72 12.19 11.83
CA LYS A 75 -21.33 12.11 12.29
C LYS A 75 -21.06 10.92 13.21
N LYS A 76 -22.04 10.48 14.04
CA LYS A 76 -21.88 9.34 14.93
C LYS A 76 -21.79 8.03 14.14
N LYS A 77 -22.64 7.85 13.13
CA LYS A 77 -22.61 6.68 12.26
C LYS A 77 -21.36 6.63 11.41
N VAL A 78 -20.91 7.78 10.89
CA VAL A 78 -19.65 7.88 10.12
C VAL A 78 -18.47 7.47 10.99
N SER A 79 -18.36 7.98 12.22
CA SER A 79 -17.29 7.63 13.15
C SER A 79 -17.30 6.14 13.52
N ALA A 80 -18.48 5.59 13.81
CA ALA A 80 -18.62 4.17 14.12
C ALA A 80 -18.25 3.26 12.93
N LEU A 81 -18.64 3.67 11.70
CA LEU A 81 -18.26 2.96 10.49
C LEU A 81 -16.74 3.01 10.28
N PHE A 82 -16.14 4.19 10.44
CA PHE A 82 -14.69 4.35 10.29
C PHE A 82 -13.92 3.43 11.25
N THR A 83 -14.30 3.41 12.51
CA THR A 83 -13.68 2.53 13.52
C THR A 83 -13.78 1.06 13.12
N LYS A 84 -14.96 0.61 12.66
CA LYS A 84 -15.15 -0.78 12.22
C LYS A 84 -14.29 -1.14 11.03
N LEU A 85 -14.26 -0.28 10.00
CA LEU A 85 -13.47 -0.50 8.79
C LEU A 85 -11.96 -0.47 9.10
N PHE A 86 -11.54 0.45 9.95
CA PHE A 86 -10.16 0.57 10.37
C PHE A 86 -9.67 -0.66 11.14
N THR A 87 -10.47 -1.13 12.12
CA THR A 87 -10.15 -2.36 12.87
C THR A 87 -10.09 -3.57 11.95
N PHE A 88 -11.06 -3.72 11.05
CA PHE A 88 -11.06 -4.81 10.07
C PHE A 88 -9.83 -4.75 9.16
N ASN A 89 -9.47 -3.57 8.68
CA ASN A 89 -8.31 -3.37 7.81
C ASN A 89 -6.99 -3.72 8.51
N ILE A 90 -6.81 -3.29 9.78
CA ILE A 90 -5.64 -3.67 10.59
C ILE A 90 -5.53 -5.19 10.72
N PHE A 91 -6.65 -5.85 11.06
CA PHE A 91 -6.65 -7.30 11.23
C PHE A 91 -6.31 -8.03 9.93
N THR A 92 -6.92 -7.63 8.81
CA THR A 92 -6.68 -8.24 7.50
C THR A 92 -5.24 -8.00 7.04
N SER A 93 -4.72 -6.77 7.19
CA SER A 93 -3.34 -6.45 6.80
C SER A 93 -2.31 -7.21 7.64
N ALA A 94 -2.55 -7.34 8.95
CA ALA A 94 -1.68 -8.12 9.83
C ALA A 94 -1.66 -9.60 9.43
N LEU A 95 -2.82 -10.18 9.10
CA LEU A 95 -2.93 -11.58 8.66
C LEU A 95 -2.21 -11.80 7.33
N VAL A 96 -2.41 -10.92 6.35
CA VAL A 96 -1.75 -11.01 5.05
C VAL A 96 -0.23 -10.79 5.16
N THR A 97 0.20 -9.85 6.00
CA THR A 97 1.63 -9.64 6.26
C THR A 97 2.26 -10.86 6.93
N ALA A 98 1.57 -11.47 7.90
CA ALA A 98 2.03 -12.71 8.53
C ALA A 98 2.15 -13.85 7.51
N ALA A 99 1.16 -14.04 6.65
CA ALA A 99 1.21 -15.04 5.58
C ALA A 99 2.39 -14.81 4.63
N TYR A 100 2.63 -13.56 4.24
CA TYR A 100 3.78 -13.20 3.42
C TYR A 100 5.11 -13.50 4.11
N VAL A 101 5.27 -13.13 5.38
CA VAL A 101 6.49 -13.39 6.16
C VAL A 101 6.74 -14.90 6.29
N ILE A 102 5.70 -15.68 6.58
CA ILE A 102 5.79 -17.14 6.65
C ILE A 102 6.26 -17.71 5.30
N MET A 103 5.70 -17.24 4.18
CA MET A 103 6.11 -17.64 2.85
C MET A 103 7.60 -17.34 2.60
N VAL A 104 8.07 -16.14 2.96
CA VAL A 104 9.48 -15.73 2.79
C VAL A 104 10.42 -16.59 3.64
N LEU A 105 10.00 -17.02 4.83
CA LEU A 105 10.81 -17.85 5.72
C LEU A 105 10.86 -19.32 5.27
N LEU A 106 9.78 -19.82 4.68
CA LEU A 106 9.68 -21.23 4.26
C LEU A 106 10.34 -21.50 2.91
N VAL A 107 10.42 -20.51 2.02
CA VAL A 107 10.95 -20.71 0.66
C VAL A 107 12.46 -20.46 0.64
N PRO A 108 13.29 -21.49 0.38
CA PRO A 108 14.76 -21.38 0.39
C PRO A 108 15.31 -20.37 -0.63
N ALA A 109 14.58 -20.13 -1.72
CA ALA A 109 14.97 -19.21 -2.77
C ALA A 109 15.12 -17.76 -2.28
N PHE A 110 14.44 -17.38 -1.20
CA PHE A 110 14.47 -16.02 -0.63
C PHE A 110 15.51 -15.83 0.48
N LEU A 111 16.17 -16.91 0.93
CA LEU A 111 17.12 -16.87 2.06
C LEU A 111 18.32 -15.96 1.79
N LYS A 112 18.85 -15.93 0.58
CA LYS A 112 20.02 -15.12 0.20
C LYS A 112 19.77 -13.62 0.37
N TYR A 113 18.54 -13.16 0.09
CA TYR A 113 18.17 -11.73 0.16
C TYR A 113 17.02 -11.49 1.15
N ARG A 114 16.89 -12.34 2.15
CA ARG A 114 15.80 -12.33 3.14
C ARG A 114 15.53 -10.95 3.73
N ASN A 115 16.58 -10.18 4.00
CA ASN A 115 16.44 -8.84 4.57
C ASN A 115 15.65 -7.89 3.66
N ILE A 116 15.82 -7.97 2.34
CA ILE A 116 15.06 -7.15 1.38
C ILE A 116 13.57 -7.52 1.46
N TYR A 117 13.25 -8.81 1.46
CA TYR A 117 11.86 -9.28 1.53
C TYR A 117 11.18 -8.92 2.85
N LEU A 118 11.90 -9.00 3.98
CA LEU A 118 11.36 -8.64 5.30
C LEU A 118 11.16 -7.13 5.46
N ILE A 119 12.08 -6.31 4.98
CA ILE A 119 11.91 -4.85 4.99
C ILE A 119 10.70 -4.46 4.16
N LEU A 120 10.56 -5.04 2.98
CA LEU A 120 9.42 -4.77 2.10
C LEU A 120 8.10 -5.34 2.62
N ALA A 121 8.10 -6.33 3.52
CA ALA A 121 6.90 -6.82 4.19
C ALA A 121 6.17 -5.70 4.96
N SER A 122 6.90 -4.74 5.51
CA SER A 122 6.31 -3.58 6.16
C SER A 122 5.43 -2.76 5.21
N GLN A 123 5.73 -2.75 3.91
CA GLN A 123 4.93 -2.05 2.91
C GLN A 123 3.51 -2.61 2.82
N ILE A 124 3.31 -3.93 2.95
CA ILE A 124 1.98 -4.55 2.94
C ILE A 124 1.15 -4.03 4.11
N PHE A 125 1.77 -3.90 5.27
CA PHE A 125 1.11 -3.39 6.47
C PHE A 125 0.74 -1.91 6.32
N PHE A 126 1.67 -1.07 5.83
CA PHE A 126 1.45 0.37 5.71
C PHE A 126 0.58 0.77 4.52
N VAL A 127 0.47 -0.04 3.49
CA VAL A 127 -0.41 0.22 2.33
C VAL A 127 -1.88 0.33 2.72
N CYS A 128 -2.23 -0.20 3.89
CA CYS A 128 -3.61 -0.18 4.41
C CYS A 128 -3.98 1.13 5.14
N PHE A 129 -3.01 2.00 5.39
CA PHE A 129 -3.18 3.29 6.07
C PHE A 129 -3.10 4.46 5.11
#